data_328552806ccd51a049d24c0ffda9f18f
#
_entry.id   328552806ccd51a049d24c0ffda9f18f
#
_cell.length_a   1.000
_cell.length_b   1.000
_cell.length_c   1.000
_cell.angle_alpha   90.00
_cell.angle_beta   90.00
_cell.angle_gamma   90.00
#
_symmetry.space_group_name_H-M   'P 1'
#
loop_
_entity.id
_entity.type
_entity.pdbx_description
1 polymer ?
#
loop_
_entity_poly.entity_id
_entity_poly.type
_entity_poly.pdbx_seq_one_letter_code
_entity_poly.pdbx_strand_id
1 'polypeptide(L)'
;QIDNLSRQLVQILQQYYGEFSKTTDQSPVTINTEALLTFDVTRTSNGVIIGTPTSRIVVPASGFYQFSATMQISSGDSSTKNMWVWFKKNGTAIPDSARVVTSDINNGYTTLALVESVSLNANDYVEMAFAADSTSIKLDSVAATAFAPVAPAIVLQVTQIQQ
;
A
#
# COMPACT_ATOMS: atom_id res chain seq x y z
N GLN A 1 22.19 -35.58 -4.35
CA GLN A 1 22.19 -34.53 -5.41
C GLN A 1 20.78 -34.22 -5.93
N ILE A 2 19.91 -35.24 -6.13
CA ILE A 2 18.51 -35.07 -6.58
C ILE A 2 17.66 -34.36 -5.52
N ASP A 3 17.86 -34.63 -4.24
CA ASP A 3 17.13 -34.01 -3.11
C ASP A 3 17.38 -32.50 -3.02
N ASN A 4 18.60 -32.05 -3.31
CA ASN A 4 18.94 -30.63 -3.26
C ASN A 4 18.35 -29.85 -4.44
N LEU A 5 18.35 -30.47 -5.63
CA LEU A 5 17.70 -29.91 -6.83
C LEU A 5 16.17 -29.84 -6.67
N SER A 6 15.55 -30.87 -6.07
CA SER A 6 14.12 -30.87 -5.80
C SER A 6 13.71 -29.79 -4.79
N ARG A 7 14.51 -29.58 -3.74
CA ARG A 7 14.28 -28.49 -2.75
C ARG A 7 14.46 -27.11 -3.38
N GLN A 8 15.48 -26.91 -4.21
CA GLN A 8 15.70 -25.67 -4.94
C GLN A 8 14.57 -25.38 -5.93
N LEU A 9 14.06 -26.43 -6.62
CA LEU A 9 12.93 -26.28 -7.54
C LEU A 9 11.64 -25.91 -6.82
N VAL A 10 11.37 -26.50 -5.64
CA VAL A 10 10.21 -26.18 -4.80
C VAL A 10 10.32 -24.73 -4.28
N GLN A 11 11.51 -24.27 -3.90
CA GLN A 11 11.72 -22.87 -3.48
C GLN A 11 11.48 -21.89 -4.62
N ILE A 12 11.92 -22.18 -5.84
CA ILE A 12 11.67 -21.34 -7.03
C ILE A 12 10.17 -21.28 -7.38
N LEU A 13 9.39 -22.33 -7.03
CA LEU A 13 7.96 -22.42 -7.32
C LEU A 13 7.07 -21.79 -6.23
N GLN A 14 7.59 -21.49 -5.05
CA GLN A 14 6.85 -20.84 -3.94
C GLN A 14 7.19 -19.37 -3.84
N GLN A 15 6.74 -18.59 -4.81
CA GLN A 15 6.79 -17.14 -4.71
C GLN A 15 5.54 -16.62 -3.98
N TYR A 16 5.74 -15.93 -2.86
CA TYR A 16 4.66 -15.29 -2.12
C TYR A 16 4.32 -13.92 -2.72
N TYR A 17 3.04 -13.66 -2.88
CA TYR A 17 2.54 -12.41 -3.42
C TYR A 17 1.16 -12.06 -2.89
N GLY A 18 0.75 -10.82 -3.08
CA GLY A 18 -0.61 -10.35 -2.82
C GLY A 18 -0.90 -9.04 -3.53
N GLU A 19 -2.17 -8.83 -3.88
CA GLU A 19 -2.69 -7.57 -4.36
C GLU A 19 -3.92 -7.20 -3.55
N PHE A 20 -3.88 -6.01 -2.97
CA PHE A 20 -4.87 -5.51 -2.03
C PHE A 20 -5.36 -4.13 -2.46
N SER A 21 -6.59 -3.79 -2.15
CA SER A 21 -7.13 -2.47 -2.44
C SER A 21 -8.00 -1.94 -1.31
N LYS A 22 -8.24 -0.63 -1.35
CA LYS A 22 -9.24 0.07 -0.55
C LYS A 22 -10.25 0.71 -1.48
N THR A 23 -11.51 0.31 -1.33
CA THR A 23 -12.61 0.74 -2.21
C THR A 23 -13.45 1.88 -1.64
N THR A 24 -13.05 2.43 -0.51
CA THR A 24 -13.65 3.60 0.14
C THR A 24 -12.59 4.65 0.43
N ASP A 25 -13.02 5.91 0.56
CA ASP A 25 -12.15 7.03 0.87
C ASP A 25 -11.41 6.85 2.20
N GLN A 26 -10.22 7.44 2.27
CA GLN A 26 -9.47 7.60 3.51
C GLN A 26 -8.98 9.04 3.63
N SER A 27 -9.49 9.75 4.63
CA SER A 27 -9.20 11.16 4.89
C SER A 27 -8.36 11.32 6.15
N PRO A 28 -7.46 12.31 6.21
CA PRO A 28 -6.84 12.68 7.46
C PRO A 28 -7.92 13.23 8.42
N VAL A 29 -7.93 12.71 9.65
CA VAL A 29 -8.84 13.19 10.70
C VAL A 29 -8.30 14.46 11.34
N THR A 30 -6.98 14.53 11.51
CA THR A 30 -6.28 15.66 12.11
C THR A 30 -5.10 16.05 11.21
N ILE A 31 -4.91 17.34 10.99
CA ILE A 31 -3.78 17.84 10.20
C ILE A 31 -2.44 17.52 10.87
N ASN A 32 -1.40 17.28 10.07
CA ASN A 32 -0.04 17.01 10.53
C ASN A 32 0.05 15.82 11.52
N THR A 33 -0.89 14.87 11.42
CA THR A 33 -0.95 13.70 12.28
C THR A 33 -0.94 12.44 11.43
N GLU A 34 -0.10 11.46 11.83
CA GLU A 34 -0.03 10.15 11.16
C GLU A 34 -1.37 9.43 11.24
N ALA A 35 -1.81 8.91 10.12
CA ALA A 35 -2.89 7.94 10.00
C ALA A 35 -2.40 6.73 9.20
N LEU A 36 -2.93 5.55 9.51
CA LEU A 36 -2.58 4.32 8.78
C LEU A 36 -3.58 4.08 7.65
N LEU A 37 -3.06 3.72 6.48
CA LEU A 37 -3.87 3.23 5.37
C LEU A 37 -4.42 1.85 5.70
N THR A 38 -5.69 1.62 5.40
CA THR A 38 -6.36 0.34 5.61
C THR A 38 -6.78 -0.28 4.28
N PHE A 39 -6.94 -1.59 4.26
CA PHE A 39 -7.34 -2.35 3.08
C PHE A 39 -8.64 -3.10 3.37
N ASP A 40 -9.52 -3.25 2.39
CA ASP A 40 -10.81 -3.94 2.52
C ASP A 40 -11.01 -5.07 1.51
N VAL A 41 -10.16 -5.16 0.48
CA VAL A 41 -10.26 -6.18 -0.55
C VAL A 41 -8.92 -6.87 -0.78
N THR A 42 -8.91 -8.21 -0.73
CA THR A 42 -7.86 -9.05 -1.29
C THR A 42 -8.25 -9.40 -2.73
N ARG A 43 -7.52 -8.86 -3.72
CA ARG A 43 -7.80 -9.11 -5.14
C ARG A 43 -7.22 -10.43 -5.60
N THR A 44 -5.99 -10.71 -5.19
CA THR A 44 -5.31 -12.01 -5.35
C THR A 44 -4.24 -12.16 -4.28
N SER A 45 -3.90 -13.39 -3.92
CA SER A 45 -2.87 -13.64 -2.92
C SER A 45 -2.37 -15.09 -2.99
N ASN A 46 -1.08 -15.24 -2.70
CA ASN A 46 -0.45 -16.50 -2.36
C ASN A 46 0.37 -16.29 -1.07
N GLY A 47 -0.27 -16.54 0.08
CA GLY A 47 0.35 -16.49 1.40
C GLY A 47 0.48 -15.09 2.03
N VAL A 48 0.57 -14.01 1.26
CA VAL A 48 0.53 -12.63 1.80
C VAL A 48 -0.92 -12.27 2.12
N ILE A 49 -1.19 -11.72 3.31
CA ILE A 49 -2.56 -11.48 3.77
C ILE A 49 -2.73 -10.07 4.36
N ILE A 50 -3.98 -9.58 4.34
CA ILE A 50 -4.40 -8.47 5.20
C ILE A 50 -4.49 -9.00 6.64
N GLY A 51 -3.78 -8.35 7.55
CA GLY A 51 -3.76 -8.71 8.97
C GLY A 51 -4.84 -8.03 9.81
N THR A 52 -4.62 -8.05 11.12
CA THR A 52 -5.44 -7.32 12.09
C THR A 52 -4.53 -6.41 12.92
N PRO A 53 -4.73 -5.08 12.91
CA PRO A 53 -5.72 -4.32 12.12
C PRO A 53 -5.50 -4.40 10.61
N THR A 54 -6.49 -4.00 9.82
CA THR A 54 -6.49 -4.11 8.35
C THR A 54 -5.53 -3.15 7.64
N SER A 55 -4.73 -2.39 8.40
CA SER A 55 -3.58 -1.62 7.90
C SER A 55 -2.36 -2.49 7.63
N ARG A 56 -2.30 -3.68 8.23
CA ARG A 56 -1.15 -4.59 8.17
C ARG A 56 -1.21 -5.52 6.98
N ILE A 57 -0.14 -5.56 6.22
CA ILE A 57 0.09 -6.58 5.19
C ILE A 57 1.16 -7.52 5.74
N VAL A 58 0.77 -8.75 6.01
CA VAL A 58 1.60 -9.76 6.70
C VAL A 58 2.17 -10.73 5.69
N VAL A 59 3.47 -11.03 5.81
CA VAL A 59 4.16 -12.00 4.96
C VAL A 59 4.32 -13.35 5.66
N PRO A 60 4.19 -14.47 4.93
CA PRO A 60 4.20 -15.80 5.54
C PRO A 60 5.61 -16.35 5.79
N ALA A 61 6.62 -15.85 5.10
CA ALA A 61 8.00 -16.37 5.14
C ALA A 61 9.02 -15.24 5.13
N SER A 62 10.22 -15.55 5.63
CA SER A 62 11.36 -14.63 5.53
C SER A 62 11.76 -14.45 4.06
N GLY A 63 12.27 -13.28 3.72
CA GLY A 63 12.74 -12.97 2.37
C GLY A 63 12.78 -11.47 2.09
N PHE A 64 13.12 -11.15 0.85
CA PHE A 64 13.14 -9.78 0.36
C PHE A 64 11.88 -9.54 -0.47
N TYR A 65 11.09 -8.55 -0.07
CA TYR A 65 9.79 -8.26 -0.66
C TYR A 65 9.76 -6.88 -1.27
N GLN A 66 9.11 -6.75 -2.41
CA GLN A 66 8.79 -5.48 -3.03
C GLN A 66 7.32 -5.14 -2.80
N PHE A 67 7.06 -3.93 -2.33
CA PHE A 67 5.76 -3.31 -2.18
C PHE A 67 5.63 -2.20 -3.20
N SER A 68 4.60 -2.28 -4.04
CA SER A 68 4.30 -1.27 -5.07
C SER A 68 2.89 -0.77 -4.87
N ALA A 69 2.73 0.49 -4.53
CA ALA A 69 1.45 1.11 -4.26
C ALA A 69 1.12 2.20 -5.29
N THR A 70 -0.13 2.24 -5.72
CA THR A 70 -0.69 3.33 -6.52
C THR A 70 -1.92 3.87 -5.82
N MET A 71 -1.95 5.17 -5.60
CA MET A 71 -3.02 5.86 -4.88
C MET A 71 -3.64 6.93 -5.74
N GLN A 72 -4.96 7.08 -5.62
CA GLN A 72 -5.71 8.18 -6.20
C GLN A 72 -6.00 9.20 -5.09
N ILE A 73 -5.60 10.44 -5.31
CA ILE A 73 -5.69 11.53 -4.34
C ILE A 73 -6.53 12.64 -4.93
N SER A 74 -7.47 13.16 -4.17
CA SER A 74 -8.26 14.33 -4.53
C SER A 74 -8.22 15.42 -3.47
N SER A 75 -8.62 16.62 -3.86
CA SER A 75 -8.73 17.78 -2.98
C SER A 75 -10.11 18.40 -3.10
N GLY A 76 -10.68 18.82 -1.97
CA GLY A 76 -12.02 19.41 -1.90
C GLY A 76 -12.06 20.92 -2.16
N ASP A 77 -10.92 21.56 -2.39
CA ASP A 77 -10.82 22.98 -2.73
C ASP A 77 -9.53 23.29 -3.53
N SER A 78 -9.40 24.50 -4.05
CA SER A 78 -8.28 24.95 -4.90
C SER A 78 -7.08 25.51 -4.13
N SER A 79 -7.08 25.48 -2.80
CA SER A 79 -5.89 25.89 -2.04
C SER A 79 -4.82 24.78 -2.10
N THR A 80 -3.56 25.17 -2.14
CA THR A 80 -2.43 24.24 -2.14
C THR A 80 -2.41 23.41 -0.86
N LYS A 81 -2.34 22.10 -1.01
CA LYS A 81 -2.28 21.12 0.09
C LYS A 81 -1.26 20.07 -0.19
N ASN A 82 -0.65 19.55 0.86
CA ASN A 82 0.35 18.51 0.78
C ASN A 82 -0.11 17.28 1.56
N MET A 83 0.15 16.12 0.99
CA MET A 83 0.02 14.84 1.65
C MET A 83 1.34 14.08 1.54
N TRP A 84 1.83 13.58 2.66
CA TRP A 84 2.99 12.70 2.77
C TRP A 84 2.50 11.29 2.94
N VAL A 85 3.12 10.35 2.24
CA VAL A 85 2.84 8.91 2.35
C VAL A 85 4.16 8.17 2.46
N TRP A 86 4.24 7.17 3.35
CA TRP A 86 5.45 6.38 3.58
C TRP A 86 5.12 4.96 4.02
N PHE A 87 6.14 4.10 3.98
CA PHE A 87 6.05 2.73 4.46
C PHE A 87 6.56 2.59 5.89
N LYS A 88 5.99 1.63 6.63
CA LYS A 88 6.39 1.24 7.98
C LYS A 88 6.59 -0.26 8.03
N LYS A 89 7.66 -0.72 8.67
CA LYS A 89 7.91 -2.12 9.00
C LYS A 89 7.67 -2.33 10.48
N ASN A 90 6.79 -3.26 10.85
CA ASN A 90 6.45 -3.59 12.23
C ASN A 90 6.17 -2.34 13.09
N GLY A 91 5.44 -1.37 12.53
CA GLY A 91 5.08 -0.12 13.20
C GLY A 91 6.14 1.00 13.18
N THR A 92 7.36 0.73 12.68
CA THR A 92 8.43 1.72 12.58
C THR A 92 8.57 2.22 11.14
N ALA A 93 8.66 3.55 10.95
CA ALA A 93 8.83 4.15 9.62
C ALA A 93 10.13 3.64 8.96
N ILE A 94 10.04 3.26 7.68
CA ILE A 94 11.21 2.91 6.88
C ILE A 94 11.85 4.22 6.42
N PRO A 95 13.15 4.45 6.72
CA PRO A 95 13.85 5.65 6.28
C PRO A 95 13.77 5.85 4.76
N ASP A 96 13.64 7.08 4.32
CA ASP A 96 13.63 7.51 2.91
C ASP A 96 12.47 6.95 2.05
N SER A 97 11.51 6.24 2.65
CA SER A 97 10.34 5.69 1.95
C SER A 97 9.24 6.73 1.66
N ALA A 98 9.32 7.92 2.28
CA ALA A 98 8.28 8.94 2.13
C ALA A 98 8.26 9.61 0.75
N ARG A 99 7.05 9.90 0.29
CA ARG A 99 6.80 10.78 -0.87
C ARG A 99 5.77 11.82 -0.48
N VAL A 100 5.89 12.99 -1.10
CA VAL A 100 4.93 14.07 -0.96
C VAL A 100 4.20 14.29 -2.28
N VAL A 101 2.91 14.47 -2.20
CA VAL A 101 2.09 14.96 -3.29
C VAL A 101 1.47 16.29 -2.91
N THR A 102 1.49 17.22 -3.84
CA THR A 102 0.85 18.52 -3.70
C THR A 102 -0.38 18.55 -4.60
N SER A 103 -1.52 18.99 -4.07
CA SER A 103 -2.74 19.21 -4.83
C SER A 103 -3.25 20.64 -4.60
N ASP A 104 -3.56 21.30 -5.69
CA ASP A 104 -4.16 22.65 -5.74
C ASP A 104 -5.40 22.67 -6.66
N ILE A 105 -5.86 21.48 -7.08
CA ILE A 105 -6.97 21.31 -8.02
C ILE A 105 -8.23 20.96 -7.24
N ASN A 106 -9.23 21.82 -7.30
CA ASN A 106 -10.55 21.56 -6.71
C ASN A 106 -11.27 20.43 -7.46
N ASN A 107 -11.65 19.39 -6.74
CA ASN A 107 -12.30 18.19 -7.27
C ASN A 107 -11.52 17.47 -8.40
N GLY A 108 -10.22 17.72 -8.51
CA GLY A 108 -9.33 17.03 -9.44
C GLY A 108 -8.65 15.84 -8.76
N TYR A 109 -8.14 14.92 -9.58
CA TYR A 109 -7.44 13.74 -9.13
C TYR A 109 -5.96 13.80 -9.49
N THR A 110 -5.13 13.39 -8.55
CA THR A 110 -3.69 13.18 -8.74
C THR A 110 -3.36 11.74 -8.36
N THR A 111 -2.48 11.12 -9.11
CA THR A 111 -2.00 9.76 -8.80
C THR A 111 -0.62 9.84 -8.17
N LEU A 112 -0.45 9.14 -7.05
CA LEU A 112 0.84 8.95 -6.39
C LEU A 112 1.22 7.46 -6.46
N ALA A 113 2.45 7.19 -6.89
CA ALA A 113 3.02 5.85 -6.88
C ALA A 113 4.24 5.79 -5.95
N LEU A 114 4.30 4.72 -5.13
CA LEU A 114 5.42 4.41 -4.25
C LEU A 114 5.87 2.98 -4.48
N VAL A 115 7.18 2.77 -4.42
CA VAL A 115 7.78 1.44 -4.40
C VAL A 115 8.78 1.38 -3.26
N GLU A 116 8.71 0.31 -2.47
CA GLU A 116 9.64 0.03 -1.38
C GLU A 116 10.05 -1.44 -1.42
N SER A 117 11.31 -1.71 -1.13
CA SER A 117 11.84 -3.07 -1.08
C SER A 117 12.49 -3.30 0.28
N VAL A 118 12.05 -4.32 0.99
CA VAL A 118 12.41 -4.53 2.39
C VAL A 118 12.63 -6.00 2.70
N SER A 119 13.66 -6.29 3.52
CA SER A 119 13.88 -7.61 4.11
C SER A 119 12.93 -7.82 5.28
N LEU A 120 12.18 -8.91 5.24
CA LEU A 120 11.18 -9.29 6.26
C LEU A 120 11.45 -10.70 6.76
N ASN A 121 11.15 -10.93 8.04
CA ASN A 121 11.05 -12.27 8.62
C ASN A 121 9.62 -12.82 8.45
N ALA A 122 9.46 -14.12 8.61
CA ALA A 122 8.12 -14.71 8.65
C ALA A 122 7.25 -14.04 9.72
N ASN A 123 6.02 -13.69 9.34
CA ASN A 123 5.02 -12.97 10.14
C ASN A 123 5.34 -11.49 10.44
N ASP A 124 6.41 -10.93 9.86
CA ASP A 124 6.57 -9.47 9.82
C ASP A 124 5.43 -8.85 9.00
N TYR A 125 5.14 -7.59 9.27
CA TYR A 125 4.14 -6.85 8.51
C TYR A 125 4.68 -5.49 8.04
N VAL A 126 4.11 -5.04 6.93
CA VAL A 126 4.30 -3.69 6.42
C VAL A 126 2.97 -2.95 6.46
N GLU A 127 3.02 -1.70 6.84
CA GLU A 127 1.91 -0.75 6.82
C GLU A 127 2.29 0.44 5.94
N MET A 128 1.29 1.11 5.41
CA MET A 128 1.46 2.44 4.82
C MET A 128 0.82 3.46 5.73
N ALA A 129 1.52 4.57 5.94
CA ALA A 129 1.03 5.70 6.71
C ALA A 129 0.94 6.94 5.83
N PHE A 130 0.07 7.86 6.20
CA PHE A 130 -0.05 9.17 5.57
C PHE A 130 -0.30 10.25 6.61
N ALA A 131 0.07 11.49 6.26
CA ALA A 131 -0.28 12.69 6.98
C ALA A 131 -0.50 13.82 5.97
N ALA A 132 -1.34 14.79 6.30
CA ALA A 132 -1.58 15.93 5.42
C ALA A 132 -1.67 17.24 6.23
N ASP A 133 -1.36 18.36 5.57
CA ASP A 133 -1.50 19.70 6.14
C ASP A 133 -2.94 20.25 6.05
N SER A 134 -3.86 19.47 5.47
CA SER A 134 -5.28 19.81 5.36
C SER A 134 -6.13 18.55 5.43
N THR A 135 -7.34 18.68 5.98
CA THR A 135 -8.36 17.62 5.96
C THR A 135 -9.18 17.60 4.66
N SER A 136 -8.98 18.56 3.77
CA SER A 136 -9.65 18.62 2.46
C SER A 136 -8.97 17.76 1.39
N ILE A 137 -7.75 17.26 1.63
CA ILE A 137 -7.07 16.31 0.75
C ILE A 137 -7.28 14.88 1.28
N LYS A 138 -7.57 13.93 0.41
CA LYS A 138 -7.87 12.55 0.78
C LYS A 138 -7.37 11.56 -0.26
N LEU A 139 -7.21 10.31 0.16
CA LEU A 139 -7.20 9.19 -0.76
C LEU A 139 -8.66 8.92 -1.16
N ASP A 140 -8.93 8.99 -2.45
CA ASP A 140 -10.29 9.04 -2.99
C ASP A 140 -10.61 7.81 -3.83
N SER A 141 -11.74 7.21 -3.57
CA SER A 141 -12.29 6.10 -4.33
C SER A 141 -13.47 6.59 -5.16
N VAL A 142 -13.53 6.20 -6.42
CA VAL A 142 -14.65 6.54 -7.29
C VAL A 142 -15.49 5.30 -7.55
N ALA A 143 -16.79 5.41 -7.31
CA ALA A 143 -17.73 4.31 -7.54
C ALA A 143 -17.75 3.90 -9.03
N ALA A 144 -18.14 2.65 -9.28
CA ALA A 144 -18.34 2.15 -10.62
C ALA A 144 -19.41 2.98 -11.36
N THR A 145 -19.18 3.17 -12.65
CA THR A 145 -20.12 3.83 -13.59
C THR A 145 -20.63 2.82 -14.62
N ALA A 146 -21.51 3.25 -15.52
CA ALA A 146 -21.97 2.38 -16.62
C ALA A 146 -20.85 1.98 -17.60
N PHE A 147 -19.72 2.69 -17.59
CA PHE A 147 -18.60 2.49 -18.54
C PHE A 147 -17.26 2.17 -17.88
N ALA A 148 -17.16 2.26 -16.55
CA ALA A 148 -15.91 2.00 -15.82
C ALA A 148 -16.16 1.27 -14.50
N PRO A 149 -15.27 0.34 -14.09
CA PRO A 149 -15.31 -0.28 -12.77
C PRO A 149 -14.96 0.73 -11.67
N VAL A 150 -15.06 0.30 -10.41
CA VAL A 150 -14.59 1.08 -9.25
C VAL A 150 -13.13 1.47 -9.45
N ALA A 151 -12.81 2.75 -9.22
CA ALA A 151 -11.45 3.22 -9.08
C ALA A 151 -11.11 3.26 -7.57
N PRO A 152 -10.31 2.35 -7.03
CA PRO A 152 -10.01 2.28 -5.60
C PRO A 152 -9.11 3.45 -5.16
N ALA A 153 -9.21 3.82 -3.89
CA ALA A 153 -8.36 4.85 -3.28
C ALA A 153 -6.87 4.45 -3.29
N ILE A 154 -6.60 3.15 -3.13
CA ILE A 154 -5.26 2.56 -3.21
C ILE A 154 -5.33 1.14 -3.76
N VAL A 155 -4.33 0.79 -4.56
CA VAL A 155 -3.97 -0.60 -4.89
C VAL A 155 -2.53 -0.83 -4.44
N LEU A 156 -2.30 -1.87 -3.67
CA LEU A 156 -0.99 -2.30 -3.20
C LEU A 156 -0.69 -3.70 -3.73
N GLN A 157 0.42 -3.84 -4.43
CA GLN A 157 0.99 -5.11 -4.85
C GLN A 157 2.19 -5.46 -4.00
N VAL A 158 2.30 -6.72 -3.61
CA VAL A 158 3.40 -7.28 -2.84
C VAL A 158 3.93 -8.49 -3.57
N THR A 159 5.23 -8.56 -3.75
CA THR A 159 5.90 -9.70 -4.40
C THR A 159 7.18 -10.04 -3.65
N GLN A 160 7.36 -11.30 -3.30
CA GLN A 160 8.65 -11.79 -2.82
C GLN A 160 9.60 -11.88 -4.01
N ILE A 161 10.73 -11.17 -3.94
CA ILE A 161 11.73 -11.14 -5.01
C ILE A 161 12.96 -11.99 -4.71
N GLN A 162 13.15 -12.35 -3.42
CA GLN A 162 14.22 -13.24 -2.99
C GLN A 162 13.83 -13.92 -1.65
N GLN A 163 14.21 -15.18 -1.52
CA GLN A 163 14.10 -15.97 -0.27
C GLN A 163 15.40 -15.94 0.52
#